data_8b5f5e68de13d40e18fa68b855cd0e16
#
_entry.id   8b5f5e68de13d40e18fa68b855cd0e16
#
_cell.length_a   1.000
_cell.length_b   1.000
_cell.length_c   1.000
_cell.angle_alpha   90.00
_cell.angle_beta   90.00
_cell.angle_gamma   90.00
#
_symmetry.space_group_name_H-M   'P 1'
#
loop_
_entity.id
_entity.type
_entity.pdbx_description
1 polymer ?
#
loop_
_entity_poly.entity_id
_entity_poly.type
_entity_poly.pdbx_seq_one_letter_code
_entity_poly.pdbx_strand_id
1 'polypeptide(L)'
;MTLEVPRSPLVGVVMGSKSDWETMRHAAETLALFDVPHESKIVSAHRTPQWMMEYASGAEDRGIRLIIAGAGGAAHLPGMTAAKTALPVLGVPVESKVLRGVCLLYTSDAADE
;
A
#
# COMPACT_ATOMS: atom_id res chain seq x y z
N MET A 1 -25.45 21.88 5.85
CA MET A 1 -24.26 21.11 6.12
C MET A 1 -24.64 19.69 6.51
N THR A 2 -23.94 18.77 5.96
CA THR A 2 -24.16 17.37 6.29
C THR A 2 -23.34 16.99 7.51
N LEU A 3 -23.96 16.39 8.49
CA LEU A 3 -23.25 15.83 9.61
C LEU A 3 -22.78 14.44 9.21
N GLU A 4 -21.67 14.40 8.53
CA GLU A 4 -21.16 13.14 8.06
C GLU A 4 -20.44 12.40 9.16
N VAL A 5 -20.85 11.15 9.37
CA VAL A 5 -20.10 10.25 10.20
C VAL A 5 -18.93 9.78 9.34
N PRO A 6 -17.68 9.95 9.78
CA PRO A 6 -16.56 9.48 9.01
C PRO A 6 -16.71 8.00 8.71
N ARG A 7 -16.62 7.64 7.44
CA ARG A 7 -16.71 6.24 7.06
C ARG A 7 -15.37 5.55 7.32
N SER A 8 -15.43 4.33 7.82
CA SER A 8 -14.23 3.53 7.98
C SER A 8 -13.63 3.22 6.62
N PRO A 9 -12.32 3.33 6.46
CA PRO A 9 -11.72 3.02 5.17
C PRO A 9 -11.89 1.55 4.80
N LEU A 10 -12.17 1.31 3.53
CA LEU A 10 -12.26 -0.04 2.97
C LEU A 10 -10.96 -0.45 2.28
N VAL A 11 -10.18 0.54 1.85
CA VAL A 11 -8.93 0.29 1.15
C VAL A 11 -7.82 1.07 1.83
N GLY A 12 -6.73 0.38 2.09
CA GLY A 12 -5.52 1.02 2.59
C GLY A 12 -4.53 1.21 1.44
N VAL A 13 -4.11 2.44 1.21
CA VAL A 13 -3.07 2.76 0.23
C VAL A 13 -1.80 3.03 1.02
N VAL A 14 -0.83 2.13 0.93
CA VAL A 14 0.39 2.23 1.70
C VAL A 14 1.60 2.35 0.78
N MET A 15 2.60 3.05 1.25
CA MET A 15 3.80 3.31 0.47
C MET A 15 5.01 3.38 1.40
N GLY A 16 6.19 3.12 0.83
CA GLY A 16 7.40 3.03 1.63
C GLY A 16 8.03 4.38 1.97
N SER A 17 7.73 5.40 1.18
CA SER A 17 8.29 6.72 1.41
C SER A 17 7.37 7.80 0.89
N LYS A 18 7.60 9.02 1.36
CA LYS A 18 6.81 10.17 0.93
C LYS A 18 6.97 10.42 -0.57
N SER A 19 8.12 10.12 -1.13
CA SER A 19 8.36 10.34 -2.56
C SER A 19 7.52 9.42 -3.44
N ASP A 20 7.04 8.31 -2.91
CA ASP A 20 6.19 7.38 -3.66
C ASP A 20 4.79 7.94 -3.89
N TRP A 21 4.43 8.99 -3.18
CA TRP A 21 3.09 9.58 -3.30
C TRP A 21 2.78 10.05 -4.73
N GLU A 22 3.79 10.52 -5.45
CA GLU A 22 3.59 10.93 -6.84
C GLU A 22 2.90 9.85 -7.68
N THR A 23 3.28 8.59 -7.44
CA THR A 23 2.67 7.47 -8.14
C THR A 23 1.41 6.98 -7.42
N MET A 24 1.48 6.85 -6.11
CA MET A 24 0.40 6.24 -5.34
C MET A 24 -0.84 7.12 -5.24
N ARG A 25 -0.68 8.44 -5.41
CA ARG A 25 -1.83 9.34 -5.38
C ARG A 25 -2.85 9.01 -6.46
N HIS A 26 -2.42 8.40 -7.57
CA HIS A 26 -3.35 8.00 -8.63
C HIS A 26 -4.34 6.94 -8.14
N ALA A 27 -3.87 6.01 -7.30
CA ALA A 27 -4.77 5.03 -6.70
C ALA A 27 -5.77 5.72 -5.76
N ALA A 28 -5.28 6.63 -4.93
CA ALA A 28 -6.15 7.35 -4.01
C ALA A 28 -7.17 8.20 -4.76
N GLU A 29 -6.75 8.90 -5.82
CA GLU A 29 -7.64 9.71 -6.62
C GLU A 29 -8.70 8.87 -7.32
N THR A 30 -8.33 7.69 -7.80
CA THR A 30 -9.29 6.79 -8.43
C THR A 30 -10.31 6.27 -7.42
N LEU A 31 -9.85 5.92 -6.23
CA LEU A 31 -10.76 5.47 -5.18
C LEU A 31 -11.73 6.58 -4.79
N ALA A 32 -11.24 7.82 -4.71
CA ALA A 32 -12.09 8.96 -4.42
C ALA A 32 -13.11 9.18 -5.53
N LEU A 33 -12.71 9.02 -6.78
CA LEU A 33 -13.60 9.17 -7.91
C LEU A 33 -14.77 8.18 -7.86
N PHE A 34 -14.52 6.97 -7.40
CA PHE A 34 -15.56 5.95 -7.27
C PHE A 34 -16.21 5.95 -5.89
N ASP A 35 -15.93 6.96 -5.09
CA ASP A 35 -16.52 7.12 -3.75
C ASP A 35 -16.23 5.92 -2.83
N VAL A 36 -15.04 5.37 -2.93
CA VAL A 36 -14.60 4.28 -2.08
C VAL A 36 -13.82 4.85 -0.89
N PRO A 37 -14.28 4.64 0.34
CA PRO A 37 -13.53 5.11 1.51
C PRO A 37 -12.15 4.47 1.56
N HIS A 38 -11.13 5.28 1.77
CA HIS A 38 -9.75 4.80 1.78
C HIS A 38 -8.90 5.67 2.68
N GLU A 39 -7.73 5.16 3.02
CA GLU A 39 -6.72 5.94 3.75
C GLU A 39 -5.38 5.75 3.05
N SER A 40 -4.50 6.74 3.20
CA SER A 40 -3.15 6.67 2.63
C SER A 40 -2.15 6.82 3.78
N LYS A 41 -1.20 5.89 3.85
CA LYS A 41 -0.22 5.85 4.93
C LYS A 41 1.18 5.58 4.38
N ILE A 42 2.18 6.18 5.02
CA ILE A 42 3.57 5.87 4.73
C ILE A 42 3.99 4.83 5.76
N VAL A 43 4.28 3.62 5.29
CA VAL A 43 4.60 2.48 6.15
C VAL A 43 5.85 1.81 5.56
N SER A 44 6.99 2.05 6.17
CA SER A 44 8.24 1.54 5.63
C SER A 44 8.57 0.17 6.20
N ALA A 45 8.81 -0.80 5.32
CA ALA A 45 9.21 -2.13 5.74
C ALA A 45 10.61 -2.13 6.36
N HIS A 46 11.44 -1.16 6.01
CA HIS A 46 12.82 -1.11 6.49
C HIS A 46 13.02 -0.15 7.66
N ARG A 47 12.36 1.00 7.63
CA ARG A 47 12.53 2.02 8.65
C ARG A 47 11.56 1.88 9.81
N THR A 48 10.35 1.40 9.56
CA THR A 48 9.34 1.20 10.59
C THR A 48 8.69 -0.17 10.44
N PRO A 49 9.47 -1.26 10.54
CA PRO A 49 8.93 -2.60 10.29
C PRO A 49 7.83 -3.00 11.28
N GLN A 50 7.95 -2.58 12.52
CA GLN A 50 6.93 -2.92 13.51
C GLN A 50 5.60 -2.26 13.18
N TRP A 51 5.62 -0.99 12.76
CA TRP A 51 4.39 -0.32 12.38
C TRP A 51 3.78 -0.96 11.13
N MET A 52 4.61 -1.36 10.18
CA MET A 52 4.12 -2.06 9.00
C MET A 52 3.42 -3.35 9.39
N MET A 53 3.99 -4.11 10.32
CA MET A 53 3.39 -5.34 10.80
C MET A 53 2.07 -5.08 11.53
N GLU A 54 2.03 -4.05 12.38
CA GLU A 54 0.82 -3.68 13.10
C GLU A 54 -0.26 -3.22 12.14
N TYR A 55 0.11 -2.43 11.12
CA TYR A 55 -0.83 -1.98 10.12
C TYR A 55 -1.44 -3.17 9.40
N ALA A 56 -0.61 -4.07 8.90
CA ALA A 56 -1.08 -5.20 8.11
C ALA A 56 -1.96 -6.14 8.94
N SER A 57 -1.51 -6.46 10.16
CA SER A 57 -2.26 -7.42 10.98
C SER A 57 -3.53 -6.83 11.57
N GLY A 58 -3.60 -5.51 11.75
CA GLY A 58 -4.77 -4.86 12.31
C GLY A 58 -5.75 -4.32 11.28
N ALA A 59 -5.39 -4.35 10.00
CA ALA A 59 -6.20 -3.71 8.97
C ALA A 59 -7.59 -4.32 8.85
N GLU A 60 -7.69 -5.63 8.87
CA GLU A 60 -8.97 -6.32 8.74
C GLU A 60 -9.92 -5.94 9.85
N ASP A 61 -9.42 -5.87 11.08
CA ASP A 61 -10.25 -5.52 12.24
C ASP A 61 -10.79 -4.10 12.15
N ARG A 62 -10.11 -3.23 11.41
CA ARG A 62 -10.56 -1.85 11.20
C ARG A 62 -11.52 -1.72 10.03
N GLY A 63 -11.85 -2.81 9.36
CA GLY A 63 -12.80 -2.81 8.25
C GLY A 63 -12.15 -2.74 6.88
N ILE A 64 -10.84 -2.72 6.80
CA ILE A 64 -10.15 -2.69 5.51
C ILE A 64 -10.31 -4.03 4.80
N ARG A 65 -10.62 -3.97 3.52
CA ARG A 65 -10.87 -5.14 2.68
C ARG A 65 -9.77 -5.40 1.67
N LEU A 66 -8.96 -4.38 1.39
CA LEU A 66 -7.94 -4.46 0.35
C LEU A 66 -6.81 -3.50 0.69
N ILE A 67 -5.59 -3.92 0.47
CA ILE A 67 -4.43 -3.04 0.65
C ILE A 67 -3.75 -2.89 -0.71
N ILE A 68 -3.49 -1.65 -1.10
CA ILE A 68 -2.71 -1.33 -2.28
C ILE A 68 -1.36 -0.82 -1.78
N ALA A 69 -0.30 -1.57 -2.05
CA ALA A 69 1.01 -1.28 -1.51
C ALA A 69 1.99 -0.95 -2.63
N GLY A 70 2.64 0.20 -2.52
CA GLY A 70 3.61 0.64 -3.50
C GLY A 70 4.99 0.77 -2.91
N ALA A 71 6.00 0.39 -3.67
CA ALA A 71 7.38 0.55 -3.24
C ALA A 71 8.30 0.61 -4.45
N GLY A 72 9.35 1.41 -4.31
CA GLY A 72 10.42 1.43 -5.29
C GLY A 72 11.47 0.39 -4.97
N GLY A 73 12.39 0.18 -5.90
CA GLY A 73 13.48 -0.76 -5.70
C GLY A 73 13.02 -2.21 -5.63
N ALA A 74 13.31 -2.88 -4.56
CA ALA A 74 13.13 -4.33 -4.44
C ALA A 74 11.73 -4.78 -4.03
N ALA A 75 10.76 -3.90 -3.96
CA ALA A 75 9.36 -4.25 -3.72
C ALA A 75 9.10 -5.06 -2.44
N HIS A 76 9.81 -4.77 -1.37
CA HIS A 76 9.65 -5.54 -0.14
C HIS A 76 8.32 -5.27 0.57
N LEU A 77 7.82 -4.02 0.48
CA LEU A 77 6.60 -3.65 1.22
C LEU A 77 5.38 -4.49 0.85
N PRO A 78 5.06 -4.69 -0.44
CA PRO A 78 3.88 -5.51 -0.77
C PRO A 78 3.98 -6.94 -0.25
N GLY A 79 5.14 -7.56 -0.42
CA GLY A 79 5.34 -8.95 0.03
C GLY A 79 5.29 -9.09 1.54
N MET A 80 5.94 -8.18 2.26
CA MET A 80 5.94 -8.21 3.71
C MET A 80 4.56 -7.90 4.28
N THR A 81 3.84 -6.99 3.63
CA THR A 81 2.47 -6.69 4.03
C THR A 81 1.58 -7.92 3.84
N ALA A 82 1.67 -8.55 2.69
CA ALA A 82 0.88 -9.73 2.38
C ALA A 82 1.14 -10.88 3.35
N ALA A 83 2.36 -10.97 3.87
CA ALA A 83 2.70 -12.02 4.82
C ALA A 83 2.06 -11.83 6.19
N LYS A 84 1.53 -10.64 6.49
CA LYS A 84 1.00 -10.33 7.81
C LYS A 84 -0.51 -10.09 7.82
N THR A 85 -1.18 -10.33 6.71
CA THR A 85 -2.63 -10.13 6.63
C THR A 85 -3.26 -11.20 5.74
N ALA A 86 -4.53 -11.51 6.01
CA ALA A 86 -5.32 -12.37 5.14
C ALA A 86 -5.97 -11.60 4.00
N LEU A 87 -5.85 -10.27 4.01
CA LEU A 87 -6.46 -9.44 2.99
C LEU A 87 -5.68 -9.50 1.67
N PRO A 88 -6.35 -9.30 0.54
CA PRO A 88 -5.63 -9.13 -0.72
C PRO A 88 -4.71 -7.91 -0.67
N VAL A 89 -3.52 -8.07 -1.20
CA VAL A 89 -2.55 -6.97 -1.29
C VAL A 89 -2.14 -6.83 -2.75
N LEU A 90 -2.43 -5.66 -3.32
CA LEU A 90 -2.04 -5.35 -4.69
C LEU A 90 -0.74 -4.55 -4.66
N GLY A 91 0.28 -5.09 -5.28
CA GLY A 91 1.58 -4.42 -5.36
C GLY A 91 1.64 -3.46 -6.53
N VAL A 92 2.10 -2.24 -6.28
CA VAL A 92 2.29 -1.24 -7.32
C VAL A 92 3.79 -0.94 -7.43
N PRO A 93 4.42 -1.24 -8.57
CA PRO A 93 5.81 -0.89 -8.76
C PRO A 93 5.94 0.61 -8.95
N VAL A 94 6.76 1.25 -8.10
CA VAL A 94 7.05 2.66 -8.20
C VAL A 94 8.37 2.81 -8.93
N GLU A 95 8.38 3.60 -9.99
CA GLU A 95 9.58 3.78 -10.80
C GLU A 95 10.72 4.35 -9.98
N SER A 96 11.88 3.70 -10.06
CA SER A 96 13.08 4.20 -9.40
C SER A 96 13.90 5.01 -10.40
N LYS A 97 14.72 5.93 -9.86
CA LYS A 97 15.58 6.74 -10.71
C LYS A 97 16.66 5.90 -11.41
N VAL A 98 17.03 4.80 -10.80
CA VAL A 98 18.11 3.98 -11.31
C VAL A 98 17.61 2.90 -12.26
N LEU A 99 16.58 2.18 -11.88
CA LEU A 99 16.13 0.98 -12.60
C LEU A 99 14.73 1.11 -13.19
N ARG A 100 14.10 2.24 -13.02
CA ARG A 100 12.76 2.50 -13.54
C ARG A 100 11.77 1.38 -13.28
N GLY A 101 11.85 0.80 -12.08
CA GLY A 101 10.94 -0.24 -11.68
C GLY A 101 11.30 -1.65 -12.14
N VAL A 102 12.31 -1.80 -12.98
CA VAL A 102 12.67 -3.13 -13.51
C VAL A 102 13.08 -4.08 -12.40
N CYS A 103 13.91 -3.60 -11.49
CA CYS A 103 14.35 -4.42 -10.36
C CYS A 103 13.18 -4.83 -9.48
N LEU A 104 12.23 -3.93 -9.30
CA LEU A 104 11.04 -4.18 -8.51
C LEU A 104 10.20 -5.31 -9.12
N LEU A 105 9.93 -5.23 -10.42
CA LEU A 105 9.14 -6.24 -11.12
C LEU A 105 9.84 -7.59 -11.07
N TYR A 106 11.14 -7.60 -11.27
CA TYR A 106 11.91 -8.83 -11.27
C TYR A 106 11.87 -9.51 -9.90
N THR A 107 12.04 -8.73 -8.85
CA THR A 107 12.01 -9.25 -7.48
C THR A 107 10.63 -9.77 -7.12
N SER A 108 9.57 -9.10 -7.56
CA SER A 108 8.20 -9.54 -7.31
C SER A 108 7.92 -10.87 -7.99
N ASP A 109 8.35 -11.05 -9.23
CA ASP A 109 8.18 -12.31 -9.94
C ASP A 109 8.89 -13.45 -9.21
N ALA A 110 10.09 -13.21 -8.73
CA ALA A 110 10.84 -14.21 -7.98
C ALA A 110 10.15 -14.57 -6.66
N ALA A 111 9.51 -13.60 -6.01
CA ALA A 111 8.82 -13.83 -4.76
C ALA A 111 7.52 -14.61 -4.95
N ASP A 112 6.91 -14.51 -6.11
CA ASP A 112 5.66 -15.19 -6.41
C ASP A 112 5.86 -16.67 -6.71
N GLU A 113 7.07 -17.07 -7.01
CA GLU A 113 7.40 -18.45 -7.27
C GLU A 113 7.65 -19.22 -5.97
#